data_4ffeadd683c16b4d85b0e53e2e8fc387
#
_entry.id   4ffeadd683c16b4d85b0e53e2e8fc387
#
_cell.length_a   1.000
_cell.length_b   1.000
_cell.length_c   1.000
_cell.angle_alpha   90.00
_cell.angle_beta   90.00
_cell.angle_gamma   90.00
#
_symmetry.space_group_name_H-M   'P 1'
#
loop_
_entity.id
_entity.type
_entity.pdbx_description
1 polymer ?
#
loop_
_entity_poly.entity_id
_entity_poly.type
_entity_poly.pdbx_seq_one_letter_code
_entity_poly.pdbx_strand_id
1 'polypeptide(L)'
;TLAIKQIHLINDGKQAISLSGASLHSLEERLTEVNRAPHSVIGSSQIGATVVGGIANNSGGALVKRGPAYTEFALYAQVDKNGKLHLVNHLGIDGLGKTPEEILNNVQEGNFDPINIQHGIGMASDHEYIDRVRDIESDIPARYNADSRRLFETSGCAGKLGVFAVRTDTYAVPDKEQVFYLGTNNAEKLTQLRKDILTNFKNLPEMAEYLHRTIFKITESYGKDTFLSINYLGTKNIPKFFAVKARVENLLKRLPLLSDSLPDKFLFYLSKLFPQ
;
A
#
# COMPACT_ATOMS: atom_id res chain seq x y z
N THR A 1 -15.24 -11.04 -4.17
CA THR A 1 -13.83 -10.56 -4.25
C THR A 1 -12.88 -11.33 -3.35
N LEU A 2 -13.32 -11.84 -2.18
CA LEU A 2 -12.47 -12.64 -1.28
C LEU A 2 -12.00 -13.98 -1.88
N ALA A 3 -12.61 -14.45 -2.96
CA ALA A 3 -12.22 -15.69 -3.64
C ALA A 3 -11.05 -15.50 -4.63
N ILE A 4 -10.85 -14.29 -5.17
CA ILE A 4 -9.83 -13.97 -6.18
C ILE A 4 -8.71 -13.15 -5.55
N LYS A 5 -7.80 -13.82 -4.82
CA LYS A 5 -6.76 -13.21 -4.00
C LYS A 5 -5.33 -13.65 -4.36
N GLN A 6 -5.18 -14.33 -5.49
CA GLN A 6 -3.90 -14.86 -5.94
C GLN A 6 -2.92 -13.73 -6.25
N ILE A 7 -1.65 -14.04 -6.07
CA ILE A 7 -0.52 -13.16 -6.39
C ILE A 7 0.51 -14.00 -7.14
N HIS A 8 0.85 -13.56 -8.34
CA HIS A 8 1.85 -14.20 -9.19
C HIS A 8 3.07 -13.30 -9.31
N LEU A 9 4.22 -13.79 -8.87
CA LEU A 9 5.48 -13.09 -9.05
C LEU A 9 6.02 -13.39 -10.46
N ILE A 10 6.43 -12.35 -11.16
CA ILE A 10 6.98 -12.42 -12.52
C ILE A 10 8.30 -11.64 -12.60
N ASN A 11 9.07 -11.87 -13.66
CA ASN A 11 10.33 -11.17 -13.90
C ASN A 11 11.30 -11.31 -12.71
N ASP A 12 11.52 -12.53 -12.23
CA ASP A 12 12.36 -12.82 -11.05
C ASP A 12 11.92 -12.05 -9.80
N GLY A 13 10.62 -11.92 -9.61
CA GLY A 13 10.01 -11.18 -8.50
C GLY A 13 10.07 -9.66 -8.61
N LYS A 14 10.62 -9.10 -9.71
CA LYS A 14 10.68 -7.64 -9.93
C LYS A 14 9.30 -7.03 -10.19
N GLN A 15 8.34 -7.84 -10.57
CA GLN A 15 6.95 -7.43 -10.71
C GLN A 15 6.01 -8.48 -10.11
N ALA A 16 4.82 -8.04 -9.76
CA ALA A 16 3.76 -8.89 -9.22
C ALA A 16 2.45 -8.61 -9.95
N ILE A 17 1.71 -9.67 -10.29
CA ILE A 17 0.31 -9.60 -10.71
C ILE A 17 -0.52 -9.90 -9.46
N SER A 18 -1.33 -8.93 -9.05
CA SER A 18 -2.18 -9.05 -7.87
C SER A 18 -3.65 -9.01 -8.27
N LEU A 19 -4.41 -10.04 -7.91
CA LEU A 19 -5.85 -10.09 -8.15
C LEU A 19 -6.59 -9.21 -7.13
N SER A 20 -7.83 -8.85 -7.44
CA SER A 20 -8.60 -7.81 -6.72
C SER A 20 -8.81 -8.05 -5.23
N GLY A 21 -8.74 -9.29 -4.78
CA GLY A 21 -8.83 -9.67 -3.35
C GLY A 21 -7.47 -9.80 -2.66
N ALA A 22 -6.36 -9.62 -3.37
CA ALA A 22 -5.03 -9.67 -2.80
C ALA A 22 -4.80 -8.50 -1.84
N SER A 23 -4.48 -8.79 -0.56
CA SER A 23 -4.14 -7.77 0.42
C SER A 23 -2.68 -7.31 0.26
N LEU A 24 -2.39 -6.09 0.69
CA LEU A 24 -1.00 -5.61 0.77
C LEU A 24 -0.17 -6.49 1.70
N HIS A 25 -0.76 -6.98 2.80
CA HIS A 25 -0.09 -7.91 3.71
C HIS A 25 0.32 -9.20 3.01
N SER A 26 -0.60 -9.82 2.25
CA SER A 26 -0.28 -11.04 1.49
C SER A 26 0.79 -10.79 0.42
N LEU A 27 0.80 -9.60 -0.18
CA LEU A 27 1.85 -9.22 -1.13
C LEU A 27 3.20 -9.04 -0.41
N GLU A 28 3.24 -8.40 0.75
CA GLU A 28 4.46 -8.28 1.58
C GLU A 28 5.02 -9.65 1.96
N GLU A 29 4.16 -10.56 2.46
CA GLU A 29 4.58 -11.93 2.80
C GLU A 29 5.20 -12.65 1.59
N ARG A 30 4.53 -12.57 0.44
CA ARG A 30 4.98 -13.23 -0.78
C ARG A 30 6.30 -12.66 -1.31
N LEU A 31 6.48 -11.33 -1.22
CA LEU A 31 7.70 -10.66 -1.66
C LEU A 31 8.88 -10.88 -0.71
N THR A 32 8.62 -11.07 0.59
CA THR A 32 9.67 -11.40 1.57
C THR A 32 10.40 -12.71 1.20
N GLU A 33 9.69 -13.68 0.61
CA GLU A 33 10.29 -14.95 0.17
C GLU A 33 11.37 -14.77 -0.90
N VAL A 34 11.32 -13.68 -1.65
CA VAL A 34 12.27 -13.34 -2.73
C VAL A 34 13.09 -12.08 -2.43
N ASN A 35 13.15 -11.66 -1.17
CA ASN A 35 13.87 -10.48 -0.69
C ASN A 35 13.47 -9.18 -1.40
N ARG A 36 12.17 -8.98 -1.59
CA ARG A 36 11.60 -7.78 -2.21
C ARG A 36 10.50 -7.17 -1.35
N ALA A 37 10.13 -5.94 -1.67
CA ALA A 37 9.08 -5.16 -0.99
C ALA A 37 8.05 -4.62 -1.97
N PRO A 38 6.79 -4.45 -1.56
CA PRO A 38 5.73 -3.86 -2.40
C PRO A 38 5.93 -2.35 -2.57
N HIS A 39 5.13 -1.74 -3.46
CA HIS A 39 5.12 -0.30 -3.70
C HIS A 39 4.76 0.53 -2.45
N SER A 40 4.04 -0.04 -1.52
CA SER A 40 3.65 0.62 -0.26
C SER A 40 3.78 -0.34 0.90
N VAL A 41 4.40 0.12 1.99
CA VAL A 41 4.55 -0.58 3.27
C VAL A 41 4.08 0.34 4.38
N ILE A 42 2.79 0.40 4.61
CA ILE A 42 2.17 1.25 5.62
C ILE A 42 1.23 0.44 6.50
N GLY A 43 0.86 1.01 7.64
CA GLY A 43 -0.05 0.37 8.60
C GLY A 43 -1.35 -0.18 7.99
N SER A 44 -1.78 0.34 6.84
CA SER A 44 -2.93 -0.19 6.09
C SER A 44 -2.74 -1.61 5.58
N SER A 45 -1.51 -2.09 5.37
CA SER A 45 -1.24 -3.48 5.02
C SER A 45 -1.74 -4.44 6.12
N GLN A 46 -1.63 -4.03 7.37
CA GLN A 46 -2.02 -4.81 8.55
C GLN A 46 -3.54 -4.82 8.81
N ILE A 47 -4.29 -3.88 8.25
CA ILE A 47 -5.75 -3.75 8.43
C ILE A 47 -6.56 -4.24 7.22
N GLY A 48 -5.92 -4.92 6.26
CA GLY A 48 -6.57 -5.58 5.15
C GLY A 48 -6.79 -4.71 3.90
N ALA A 49 -6.04 -3.63 3.72
CA ALA A 49 -6.02 -2.88 2.47
C ALA A 49 -5.61 -3.79 1.31
N THR A 50 -6.30 -3.68 0.17
CA THR A 50 -5.97 -4.46 -1.04
C THR A 50 -5.05 -3.70 -1.97
N VAL A 51 -4.26 -4.42 -2.77
CA VAL A 51 -3.38 -3.84 -3.79
C VAL A 51 -4.20 -3.04 -4.80
N VAL A 52 -5.26 -3.64 -5.34
CA VAL A 52 -6.15 -2.99 -6.31
C VAL A 52 -6.83 -1.77 -5.71
N GLY A 53 -7.25 -1.81 -4.44
CA GLY A 53 -7.82 -0.66 -3.75
C GLY A 53 -6.85 0.51 -3.65
N GLY A 54 -5.56 0.22 -3.40
CA GLY A 54 -4.49 1.22 -3.41
C GLY A 54 -4.32 1.87 -4.78
N ILE A 55 -4.29 1.06 -5.85
CA ILE A 55 -4.18 1.55 -7.24
C ILE A 55 -5.41 2.40 -7.62
N ALA A 56 -6.62 1.91 -7.34
CA ALA A 56 -7.87 2.61 -7.67
C ALA A 56 -7.99 3.98 -6.99
N ASN A 57 -7.27 4.20 -5.91
CA ASN A 57 -7.26 5.46 -5.16
C ASN A 57 -5.94 6.25 -5.28
N ASN A 58 -5.01 5.85 -6.14
CA ASN A 58 -3.64 6.41 -6.19
C ASN A 58 -3.02 6.56 -4.79
N SER A 59 -3.26 5.60 -3.92
CA SER A 59 -2.81 5.66 -2.53
C SER A 59 -1.30 5.73 -2.45
N GLY A 60 -0.80 6.39 -1.45
CA GLY A 60 0.63 6.45 -1.21
C GLY A 60 0.93 6.47 0.27
N GLY A 61 2.17 6.18 0.62
CA GLY A 61 2.68 6.16 1.98
C GLY A 61 3.81 7.14 2.19
N ALA A 62 4.56 6.92 3.27
CA ALA A 62 5.73 7.70 3.66
C ALA A 62 6.99 7.40 2.83
N LEU A 63 6.91 6.48 1.86
CA LEU A 63 8.04 6.06 1.03
C LEU A 63 8.37 7.15 0.00
N VAL A 64 9.49 7.83 0.23
CA VAL A 64 9.86 9.05 -0.51
C VAL A 64 10.17 8.78 -1.98
N LYS A 65 10.61 7.59 -2.33
CA LYS A 65 11.05 7.23 -3.69
C LYS A 65 9.96 6.63 -4.58
N ARG A 66 8.88 6.08 -3.99
CA ARG A 66 7.96 5.17 -4.70
C ARG A 66 6.70 5.84 -5.23
N GLY A 67 6.38 7.04 -4.76
CA GLY A 67 5.22 7.78 -5.23
C GLY A 67 3.88 7.14 -4.87
N PRO A 68 2.83 7.44 -5.66
CA PRO A 68 1.51 6.84 -5.50
C PRO A 68 1.52 5.37 -5.95
N ALA A 69 0.55 4.61 -5.48
CA ALA A 69 0.21 3.32 -6.05
C ALA A 69 -0.34 3.55 -7.46
N TYR A 70 0.45 3.23 -8.47
CA TYR A 70 0.19 3.50 -9.88
C TYR A 70 0.61 2.34 -10.76
N THR A 71 -0.17 2.06 -11.77
CA THR A 71 0.20 1.17 -12.87
C THR A 71 -0.66 1.44 -14.11
N GLU A 72 -0.08 1.22 -15.28
CA GLU A 72 -0.76 1.21 -16.57
C GLU A 72 -1.18 -0.21 -16.99
N PHE A 73 -0.83 -1.21 -16.18
CA PHE A 73 -1.12 -2.61 -16.47
C PHE A 73 -2.27 -3.13 -15.63
N ALA A 74 -3.40 -3.42 -16.26
CA ALA A 74 -4.57 -3.92 -15.56
C ALA A 74 -5.45 -4.82 -16.43
N LEU A 75 -6.23 -5.67 -15.75
CA LEU A 75 -7.37 -6.40 -16.30
C LEU A 75 -8.62 -5.89 -15.61
N TYR A 76 -9.54 -5.32 -16.36
CA TYR A 76 -10.73 -4.69 -15.79
C TYR A 76 -11.94 -4.78 -16.71
N ALA A 77 -13.14 -4.66 -16.15
CA ALA A 77 -14.38 -4.50 -16.88
C ALA A 77 -14.87 -3.06 -16.80
N GLN A 78 -15.41 -2.59 -17.88
CA GLN A 78 -16.09 -1.30 -17.98
C GLN A 78 -17.37 -1.41 -18.79
N VAL A 79 -18.31 -0.51 -18.52
CA VAL A 79 -19.53 -0.35 -19.31
C VAL A 79 -19.31 0.82 -20.27
N ASP A 80 -19.52 0.60 -21.55
CA ASP A 80 -19.41 1.64 -22.56
C ASP A 80 -20.64 2.59 -22.57
N LYS A 81 -20.58 3.61 -23.42
CA LYS A 81 -21.66 4.60 -23.57
C LYS A 81 -23.01 4.00 -24.04
N ASN A 82 -23.01 2.79 -24.57
CA ASN A 82 -24.18 2.06 -25.00
C ASN A 82 -24.71 1.09 -23.94
N GLY A 83 -24.10 1.06 -22.74
CA GLY A 83 -24.46 0.14 -21.66
C GLY A 83 -23.89 -1.26 -21.83
N LYS A 84 -23.00 -1.51 -22.80
CA LYS A 84 -22.40 -2.80 -23.05
C LYS A 84 -21.16 -3.00 -22.16
N LEU A 85 -21.10 -4.17 -21.49
CA LEU A 85 -19.96 -4.57 -20.67
C LEU A 85 -18.81 -5.08 -21.56
N HIS A 86 -17.61 -4.60 -21.31
CA HIS A 86 -16.38 -5.03 -21.98
C HIS A 86 -15.34 -5.42 -20.95
N LEU A 87 -14.63 -6.52 -21.21
CA LEU A 87 -13.38 -6.86 -20.51
C LEU A 87 -12.22 -6.24 -21.29
N VAL A 88 -11.40 -5.46 -20.60
CA VAL A 88 -10.20 -4.83 -21.16
C VAL A 88 -8.98 -5.50 -20.52
N ASN A 89 -8.11 -6.07 -21.37
CA ASN A 89 -6.88 -6.72 -20.95
C ASN A 89 -5.67 -5.87 -21.38
N HIS A 90 -5.11 -5.14 -20.44
CA HIS A 90 -3.88 -4.37 -20.59
C HIS A 90 -2.82 -4.84 -19.57
N LEU A 91 -2.82 -6.12 -19.17
CA LEU A 91 -1.78 -6.67 -18.29
C LEU A 91 -0.40 -6.77 -18.93
N GLY A 92 -0.33 -6.61 -20.26
CA GLY A 92 0.91 -6.82 -20.99
C GLY A 92 1.37 -8.27 -20.97
N ILE A 93 0.42 -9.20 -21.13
CA ILE A 93 0.67 -10.65 -21.21
C ILE A 93 -0.11 -11.18 -22.40
N ASP A 94 0.62 -11.77 -23.34
CA ASP A 94 0.03 -12.37 -24.51
C ASP A 94 -0.48 -13.79 -24.24
N GLY A 95 -1.43 -14.25 -25.05
CA GLY A 95 -1.88 -15.65 -25.02
C GLY A 95 -2.76 -16.02 -23.83
N LEU A 96 -3.32 -15.06 -23.09
CA LEU A 96 -4.21 -15.32 -21.94
C LEU A 96 -5.56 -15.96 -22.34
N GLY A 97 -5.93 -15.94 -23.60
CA GLY A 97 -7.18 -16.52 -24.10
C GLY A 97 -7.90 -15.60 -25.08
N LYS A 98 -9.02 -16.09 -25.62
CA LYS A 98 -9.85 -15.37 -26.61
C LYS A 98 -11.17 -14.88 -26.02
N THR A 99 -11.66 -15.55 -24.98
CA THR A 99 -12.89 -15.18 -24.29
C THR A 99 -12.59 -14.54 -22.91
N PRO A 100 -13.49 -13.71 -22.37
CA PRO A 100 -13.35 -13.16 -21.02
C PRO A 100 -13.12 -14.23 -19.95
N GLU A 101 -13.81 -15.35 -20.04
CA GLU A 101 -13.71 -16.45 -19.10
C GLU A 101 -12.34 -17.12 -19.15
N GLU A 102 -11.80 -17.37 -20.35
CA GLU A 102 -10.45 -17.92 -20.53
C GLU A 102 -9.40 -16.98 -19.93
N ILE A 103 -9.48 -15.67 -20.23
CA ILE A 103 -8.53 -14.67 -19.73
C ILE A 103 -8.57 -14.61 -18.20
N LEU A 104 -9.75 -14.53 -17.60
CA LEU A 104 -9.91 -14.46 -16.15
C LEU A 104 -9.40 -15.73 -15.45
N ASN A 105 -9.71 -16.90 -15.98
CA ASN A 105 -9.26 -18.18 -15.43
C ASN A 105 -7.73 -18.31 -15.53
N ASN A 106 -7.15 -18.02 -16.69
CA ASN A 106 -5.71 -18.14 -16.88
C ASN A 106 -4.93 -17.15 -16.00
N VAL A 107 -5.43 -15.92 -15.80
CA VAL A 107 -4.82 -14.97 -14.86
C VAL A 107 -4.97 -15.44 -13.42
N GLN A 108 -6.13 -15.99 -13.04
CA GLN A 108 -6.36 -16.50 -11.69
C GLN A 108 -5.44 -17.67 -11.36
N GLU A 109 -5.30 -18.63 -12.26
CA GLU A 109 -4.46 -19.83 -12.07
C GLU A 109 -2.97 -19.58 -12.33
N GLY A 110 -2.61 -18.42 -12.92
CA GLY A 110 -1.23 -18.13 -13.30
C GLY A 110 -0.77 -18.91 -14.55
N ASN A 111 -1.72 -19.33 -15.40
CA ASN A 111 -1.48 -20.09 -16.61
C ASN A 111 -1.01 -19.19 -17.77
N PHE A 112 0.19 -18.66 -17.67
CA PHE A 112 0.83 -17.86 -18.72
C PHE A 112 2.35 -18.13 -18.72
N ASP A 113 2.92 -18.17 -19.93
CA ASP A 113 4.36 -18.37 -20.10
C ASP A 113 5.09 -17.04 -19.84
N PRO A 114 6.20 -17.04 -19.07
CA PRO A 114 7.04 -15.86 -18.88
C PRO A 114 7.50 -15.20 -20.20
N ILE A 115 7.67 -15.95 -21.28
CA ILE A 115 8.04 -15.39 -22.59
C ILE A 115 6.98 -14.49 -23.21
N ASN A 116 5.72 -14.66 -22.77
CA ASN A 116 4.58 -13.87 -23.24
C ASN A 116 4.41 -12.57 -22.48
N ILE A 117 5.26 -12.29 -21.48
CA ILE A 117 5.20 -11.06 -20.71
C ILE A 117 5.89 -9.96 -21.51
N GLN A 118 5.11 -8.96 -21.89
CA GLN A 118 5.61 -7.80 -22.63
C GLN A 118 6.38 -6.84 -21.73
N HIS A 119 7.44 -6.23 -22.26
CA HIS A 119 8.28 -5.27 -21.57
C HIS A 119 8.30 -3.94 -22.33
N GLY A 120 8.44 -2.81 -21.60
CA GLY A 120 8.64 -1.48 -22.20
C GLY A 120 7.42 -0.88 -22.88
N ILE A 121 6.21 -1.43 -22.67
CA ILE A 121 4.97 -0.93 -23.28
C ILE A 121 4.16 0.02 -22.37
N GLY A 122 4.58 0.18 -21.13
CA GLY A 122 3.91 1.01 -20.13
C GLY A 122 4.66 1.00 -18.79
N MET A 123 4.09 1.66 -17.79
CA MET A 123 4.67 1.78 -16.46
C MET A 123 3.91 0.91 -15.45
N ALA A 124 4.63 0.08 -14.70
CA ALA A 124 4.11 -0.72 -13.58
C ALA A 124 4.25 -0.02 -12.23
N SER A 125 4.80 1.19 -12.20
CA SER A 125 4.89 2.12 -11.07
C SER A 125 5.15 3.55 -11.58
N ASP A 126 5.08 4.54 -10.70
CA ASP A 126 5.36 5.92 -11.04
C ASP A 126 6.87 6.20 -11.09
N HIS A 127 7.48 5.97 -12.25
CA HIS A 127 8.91 6.16 -12.46
C HIS A 127 9.36 7.63 -12.43
N GLU A 128 8.44 8.58 -12.62
CA GLU A 128 8.74 10.02 -12.66
C GLU A 128 8.61 10.70 -11.29
N TYR A 129 8.18 9.95 -10.27
CA TYR A 129 7.91 10.53 -8.97
C TYR A 129 9.14 11.15 -8.30
N ILE A 130 10.31 10.55 -8.47
CA ILE A 130 11.56 11.04 -7.88
C ILE A 130 11.88 12.46 -8.37
N ASP A 131 11.66 12.74 -9.64
CA ASP A 131 11.90 14.07 -10.20
C ASP A 131 10.87 15.07 -9.66
N ARG A 132 9.60 14.68 -9.59
CA ARG A 132 8.54 15.54 -9.02
C ARG A 132 8.73 15.84 -7.54
N VAL A 133 9.19 14.90 -6.74
CA VAL A 133 9.38 15.14 -5.29
C VAL A 133 10.58 16.05 -5.03
N ARG A 134 11.54 16.09 -5.95
CA ARG A 134 12.71 16.97 -5.89
C ARG A 134 12.43 18.39 -6.37
N ASP A 135 11.37 18.59 -7.14
CA ASP A 135 10.94 19.92 -7.57
C ASP A 135 10.22 20.63 -6.42
N ILE A 136 11.03 21.23 -5.54
CA ILE A 136 10.53 21.91 -4.32
C ILE A 136 9.88 23.27 -4.60
N GLU A 137 10.07 23.81 -5.80
CA GLU A 137 9.50 25.10 -6.20
C GLU A 137 8.22 24.94 -7.04
N SER A 138 7.78 23.70 -7.29
CA SER A 138 6.53 23.43 -8.00
C SER A 138 5.33 23.94 -7.21
N ASP A 139 4.41 24.63 -7.88
CA ASP A 139 3.11 25.04 -7.32
C ASP A 139 2.15 23.86 -7.09
N ILE A 140 2.46 22.70 -7.69
CA ILE A 140 1.64 21.50 -7.60
C ILE A 140 2.32 20.51 -6.65
N PRO A 141 1.61 19.97 -5.63
CA PRO A 141 2.16 18.93 -4.77
C PRO A 141 2.71 17.76 -5.58
N ALA A 142 3.85 17.20 -5.16
CA ALA A 142 4.45 16.06 -5.84
C ALA A 142 3.50 14.86 -5.96
N ARG A 143 2.56 14.74 -5.02
CA ARG A 143 1.56 13.67 -4.98
C ARG A 143 0.29 14.06 -4.24
N TYR A 144 -0.85 13.66 -4.82
CA TYR A 144 -2.18 13.66 -4.19
C TYR A 144 -3.09 12.68 -4.94
N ASN A 145 -4.17 12.19 -4.31
CA ASN A 145 -4.96 11.08 -4.85
C ASN A 145 -5.66 11.38 -6.18
N ALA A 146 -6.07 12.63 -6.41
CA ALA A 146 -6.75 13.04 -7.65
C ALA A 146 -5.78 13.69 -8.66
N ASP A 147 -4.50 13.37 -8.60
CA ASP A 147 -3.47 13.92 -9.50
C ASP A 147 -3.74 13.52 -10.95
N SER A 148 -4.12 14.48 -11.77
CA SER A 148 -4.43 14.25 -13.19
C SER A 148 -3.25 13.69 -13.99
N ARG A 149 -2.01 13.87 -13.51
CA ARG A 149 -0.80 13.28 -14.11
C ARG A 149 -0.73 11.77 -13.86
N ARG A 150 -1.54 11.23 -12.96
CA ARG A 150 -1.54 9.82 -12.53
C ARG A 150 -2.94 9.20 -12.54
N LEU A 151 -3.80 9.70 -13.43
CA LEU A 151 -5.09 9.08 -13.74
C LEU A 151 -4.92 8.30 -15.05
N PHE A 152 -4.92 6.99 -14.94
CA PHE A 152 -4.82 6.11 -16.09
C PHE A 152 -5.63 4.83 -15.83
N GLU A 153 -6.70 4.63 -16.58
CA GLU A 153 -7.57 3.44 -16.48
C GLU A 153 -7.93 3.08 -15.03
N THR A 154 -7.27 2.04 -14.47
CA THR A 154 -7.51 1.60 -13.09
C THR A 154 -6.87 2.50 -12.04
N SER A 155 -5.76 3.18 -12.39
CA SER A 155 -5.07 4.10 -11.48
C SER A 155 -5.90 5.36 -11.27
N GLY A 156 -6.36 5.53 -10.02
CA GLY A 156 -7.22 6.67 -9.65
C GLY A 156 -8.65 6.57 -10.17
N CYS A 157 -9.14 5.39 -10.59
CA CYS A 157 -10.51 5.21 -11.12
C CYS A 157 -11.61 5.41 -10.06
N ALA A 158 -11.28 5.37 -8.78
CA ALA A 158 -12.21 5.59 -7.66
C ALA A 158 -13.51 4.75 -7.78
N GLY A 159 -13.39 3.50 -8.21
CA GLY A 159 -14.51 2.57 -8.33
C GLY A 159 -15.36 2.69 -9.60
N LYS A 160 -14.95 3.45 -10.60
CA LYS A 160 -15.64 3.52 -11.89
C LYS A 160 -15.46 2.29 -12.78
N LEU A 161 -14.50 1.44 -12.47
CA LEU A 161 -14.16 0.21 -13.19
C LEU A 161 -14.28 -1.00 -12.28
N GLY A 162 -14.60 -2.16 -12.86
CA GLY A 162 -14.54 -3.45 -12.20
C GLY A 162 -13.14 -4.07 -12.38
N VAL A 163 -12.21 -3.82 -11.48
CA VAL A 163 -10.82 -4.28 -11.64
C VAL A 163 -10.67 -5.71 -11.14
N PHE A 164 -10.09 -6.60 -11.96
CA PHE A 164 -9.82 -8.00 -11.64
C PHE A 164 -8.37 -8.25 -11.23
N ALA A 165 -7.42 -7.65 -11.93
CA ALA A 165 -6.00 -7.78 -11.64
C ALA A 165 -5.22 -6.52 -12.03
N VAL A 166 -4.09 -6.30 -11.36
CA VAL A 166 -3.10 -5.28 -11.71
C VAL A 166 -1.71 -5.89 -11.70
N ARG A 167 -0.81 -5.37 -12.54
CA ARG A 167 0.61 -5.72 -12.55
C ARG A 167 1.40 -4.50 -12.04
N THR A 168 2.21 -4.70 -11.01
CA THR A 168 2.96 -3.62 -10.34
C THR A 168 4.42 -3.98 -10.18
N ASP A 169 5.29 -2.96 -10.16
CA ASP A 169 6.69 -3.14 -9.79
C ASP A 169 6.84 -3.49 -8.31
N THR A 170 7.90 -4.17 -8.01
CA THR A 170 8.39 -4.44 -6.65
C THR A 170 9.77 -3.84 -6.47
N TYR A 171 10.23 -3.71 -5.24
CA TYR A 171 11.46 -2.99 -4.89
C TYR A 171 12.41 -3.88 -4.12
N ALA A 172 13.71 -3.71 -4.35
CA ALA A 172 14.72 -4.40 -3.56
C ALA A 172 14.63 -3.96 -2.09
N VAL A 173 14.78 -4.92 -1.18
CA VAL A 173 14.94 -4.62 0.25
C VAL A 173 16.36 -4.14 0.47
N PRO A 174 16.59 -3.03 1.20
CA PRO A 174 17.94 -2.57 1.51
C PRO A 174 18.66 -3.52 2.44
N ASP A 175 19.97 -3.71 2.24
CA ASP A 175 20.81 -4.59 3.07
C ASP A 175 20.92 -4.10 4.52
N LYS A 176 20.86 -2.79 4.71
CA LYS A 176 20.94 -2.12 6.02
C LYS A 176 20.00 -0.95 6.08
N GLU A 177 19.36 -0.79 7.21
CA GLU A 177 18.46 0.32 7.50
C GLU A 177 18.89 1.02 8.78
N GLN A 178 18.73 2.34 8.81
CA GLN A 178 18.94 3.16 10.01
C GLN A 178 17.85 4.22 10.09
N VAL A 179 17.29 4.37 11.28
CA VAL A 179 16.26 5.37 11.57
C VAL A 179 16.90 6.52 12.34
N PHE A 180 16.60 7.76 11.93
CA PHE A 180 17.03 8.97 12.61
C PHE A 180 15.81 9.72 13.13
N TYR A 181 15.82 10.07 14.40
CA TYR A 181 14.84 10.96 15.00
C TYR A 181 15.45 12.35 15.14
N LEU A 182 14.85 13.30 14.44
CA LEU A 182 15.30 14.69 14.41
C LEU A 182 14.24 15.57 15.09
N GLY A 183 14.61 16.23 16.18
CA GLY A 183 13.69 17.07 16.93
C GLY A 183 14.14 18.53 16.96
N THR A 184 13.19 19.45 16.86
CA THR A 184 13.41 20.88 17.02
C THR A 184 12.14 21.56 17.51
N ASN A 185 12.30 22.71 18.19
CA ASN A 185 11.20 23.60 18.55
C ASN A 185 10.95 24.70 17.47
N ASN A 186 11.71 24.69 16.38
CA ASN A 186 11.57 25.64 15.27
C ASN A 186 11.17 24.89 14.00
N ALA A 187 9.91 25.09 13.56
CA ALA A 187 9.36 24.43 12.38
C ALA A 187 10.08 24.83 11.07
N GLU A 188 10.64 26.05 10.99
CA GLU A 188 11.38 26.50 9.80
C GLU A 188 12.63 25.66 9.56
N LYS A 189 13.30 25.19 10.63
CA LYS A 189 14.46 24.30 10.51
C LYS A 189 14.08 22.93 9.91
N LEU A 190 12.87 22.44 10.18
CA LEU A 190 12.39 21.20 9.53
C LEU A 190 12.06 21.44 8.06
N THR A 191 11.47 22.58 7.73
CA THR A 191 11.24 22.98 6.34
C THR A 191 12.55 23.10 5.57
N GLN A 192 13.56 23.73 6.16
CA GLN A 192 14.89 23.82 5.55
C GLN A 192 15.53 22.44 5.38
N LEU A 193 15.50 21.59 6.42
CA LEU A 193 16.01 20.23 6.33
C LEU A 193 15.34 19.43 5.20
N ARG A 194 14.00 19.55 5.05
CA ARG A 194 13.27 18.90 3.95
C ARG A 194 13.77 19.40 2.59
N LYS A 195 13.92 20.70 2.43
CA LYS A 195 14.46 21.31 1.21
C LYS A 195 15.87 20.78 0.92
N ASP A 196 16.75 20.80 1.90
CA ASP A 196 18.14 20.34 1.75
C ASP A 196 18.22 18.87 1.35
N ILE A 197 17.40 18.00 1.96
CA ILE A 197 17.35 16.59 1.59
C ILE A 197 16.88 16.41 0.15
N LEU A 198 15.81 17.09 -0.25
CA LEU A 198 15.22 16.91 -1.58
C LEU A 198 16.11 17.47 -2.70
N THR A 199 16.83 18.58 -2.44
CA THR A 199 17.68 19.26 -3.45
C THR A 199 19.10 18.76 -3.48
N ASN A 200 19.72 18.53 -2.31
CA ASN A 200 21.16 18.36 -2.20
C ASN A 200 21.61 16.89 -2.01
N PHE A 201 20.74 16.02 -1.49
CA PHE A 201 21.12 14.63 -1.25
C PHE A 201 21.12 13.84 -2.55
N LYS A 202 22.25 13.18 -2.84
CA LYS A 202 22.35 12.26 -3.97
C LYS A 202 21.29 11.15 -3.89
N ASN A 203 21.15 10.55 -2.70
CA ASN A 203 20.17 9.52 -2.43
C ASN A 203 19.12 10.07 -1.47
N LEU A 204 17.84 9.96 -1.85
CA LEU A 204 16.73 10.27 -0.97
C LEU A 204 16.60 9.20 0.14
N PRO A 205 16.12 9.55 1.33
CA PRO A 205 15.75 8.57 2.32
C PRO A 205 14.67 7.64 1.78
N GLU A 206 14.61 6.40 2.28
CA GLU A 206 13.54 5.47 1.92
C GLU A 206 12.19 5.95 2.42
N MET A 207 12.16 6.44 3.65
CA MET A 207 10.97 6.99 4.31
C MET A 207 11.31 8.29 5.03
N ALA A 208 10.39 9.24 5.02
CA ALA A 208 10.48 10.46 5.81
C ALA A 208 9.09 10.91 6.23
N GLU A 209 8.90 11.12 7.53
CA GLU A 209 7.64 11.57 8.10
C GLU A 209 7.86 12.74 9.06
N TYR A 210 6.93 13.67 9.04
CA TYR A 210 6.83 14.74 10.02
C TYR A 210 5.82 14.39 11.10
N LEU A 211 6.27 14.44 12.34
CA LEU A 211 5.42 14.25 13.53
C LEU A 211 5.34 15.53 14.33
N HIS A 212 4.13 16.11 14.38
CA HIS A 212 3.89 17.24 15.27
C HIS A 212 3.92 16.78 16.73
N ARG A 213 4.39 17.65 17.64
CA ARG A 213 4.49 17.36 19.09
C ARG A 213 3.17 16.84 19.69
N THR A 214 2.03 17.36 19.24
CA THR A 214 0.71 16.93 19.73
C THR A 214 0.45 15.47 19.38
N ILE A 215 0.77 15.04 18.14
CA ILE A 215 0.62 13.65 17.71
C ILE A 215 1.54 12.74 18.51
N PHE A 216 2.79 13.17 18.74
CA PHE A 216 3.73 12.41 19.57
C PHE A 216 3.15 12.18 20.98
N LYS A 217 2.60 13.22 21.64
CA LYS A 217 1.97 13.09 22.96
C LYS A 217 0.73 12.19 22.96
N ILE A 218 -0.08 12.26 21.91
CA ILE A 218 -1.25 11.37 21.76
C ILE A 218 -0.77 9.92 21.61
N THR A 219 0.23 9.67 20.79
CA THR A 219 0.80 8.31 20.59
C THR A 219 1.45 7.79 21.88
N GLU A 220 2.18 8.62 22.61
CA GLU A 220 2.72 8.28 23.93
C GLU A 220 1.62 7.86 24.92
N SER A 221 0.49 8.58 24.90
CA SER A 221 -0.61 8.33 25.82
C SER A 221 -1.48 7.12 25.43
N TYR A 222 -1.71 6.91 24.14
CA TYR A 222 -2.71 5.95 23.64
C TYR A 222 -2.17 4.87 22.70
N GLY A 223 -0.92 4.97 22.24
CA GLY A 223 -0.31 4.00 21.33
C GLY A 223 0.55 2.93 22.02
N LYS A 224 0.64 2.94 23.35
CA LYS A 224 1.52 2.05 24.11
C LYS A 224 1.12 0.58 23.96
N ASP A 225 -0.16 0.27 23.92
CA ASP A 225 -0.69 -1.08 23.68
C ASP A 225 -0.24 -1.64 22.32
N THR A 226 -0.32 -0.82 21.29
CA THR A 226 0.16 -1.18 19.94
C THR A 226 1.67 -1.36 19.92
N PHE A 227 2.43 -0.46 20.56
CA PHE A 227 3.87 -0.58 20.69
C PHE A 227 4.28 -1.89 21.41
N LEU A 228 3.65 -2.17 22.56
CA LEU A 228 3.91 -3.41 23.30
C LEU A 228 3.54 -4.65 22.49
N SER A 229 2.42 -4.60 21.77
CA SER A 229 1.99 -5.70 20.89
C SER A 229 3.03 -5.96 19.79
N ILE A 230 3.55 -4.92 19.14
CA ILE A 230 4.61 -5.06 18.13
C ILE A 230 5.88 -5.62 18.76
N ASN A 231 6.31 -5.08 19.90
CA ASN A 231 7.55 -5.45 20.56
C ASN A 231 7.57 -6.90 21.07
N TYR A 232 6.45 -7.38 21.63
CA TYR A 232 6.37 -8.73 22.21
C TYR A 232 5.81 -9.79 21.26
N LEU A 233 4.89 -9.44 20.36
CA LEU A 233 4.25 -10.39 19.46
C LEU A 233 4.87 -10.40 18.06
N GLY A 234 5.64 -9.37 17.73
CA GLY A 234 6.17 -9.14 16.38
C GLY A 234 5.09 -8.71 15.38
N THR A 235 5.52 -8.07 14.31
CA THR A 235 4.62 -7.51 13.27
C THR A 235 3.74 -8.57 12.61
N LYS A 236 4.23 -9.81 12.43
CA LYS A 236 3.47 -10.93 11.83
C LYS A 236 2.19 -11.29 12.58
N ASN A 237 2.13 -11.04 13.89
CA ASN A 237 1.00 -11.38 14.74
C ASN A 237 0.01 -10.21 14.94
N ILE A 238 0.35 -9.01 14.49
CA ILE A 238 -0.51 -7.82 14.61
C ILE A 238 -1.89 -8.02 13.96
N PRO A 239 -2.03 -8.60 12.76
CA PRO A 239 -3.36 -8.87 12.18
C PRO A 239 -4.21 -9.80 13.05
N LYS A 240 -3.59 -10.81 13.70
CA LYS A 240 -4.29 -11.72 14.61
C LYS A 240 -4.73 -10.98 15.88
N PHE A 241 -3.88 -10.12 16.43
CA PHE A 241 -4.18 -9.28 17.58
C PHE A 241 -5.39 -8.38 17.30
N PHE A 242 -5.39 -7.65 16.17
CA PHE A 242 -6.53 -6.82 15.79
C PHE A 242 -7.81 -7.63 15.49
N ALA A 243 -7.68 -8.82 14.91
CA ALA A 243 -8.84 -9.70 14.68
C ALA A 243 -9.47 -10.17 16.00
N VAL A 244 -8.66 -10.50 17.01
CA VAL A 244 -9.15 -10.85 18.36
C VAL A 244 -9.81 -9.63 19.02
N LYS A 245 -9.15 -8.46 18.97
CA LYS A 245 -9.70 -7.20 19.49
C LYS A 245 -11.06 -6.90 18.87
N ALA A 246 -11.19 -6.95 17.54
CA ALA A 246 -12.45 -6.74 16.83
C ALA A 246 -13.55 -7.76 17.22
N ARG A 247 -13.18 -9.04 17.46
CA ARG A 247 -14.15 -10.05 17.94
C ARG A 247 -14.67 -9.72 19.33
N VAL A 248 -13.77 -9.30 20.23
CA VAL A 248 -14.15 -8.88 21.60
C VAL A 248 -15.05 -7.65 21.55
N GLU A 249 -14.72 -6.64 20.75
CA GLU A 249 -15.54 -5.45 20.55
C GLU A 249 -16.95 -5.83 20.03
N ASN A 250 -17.03 -6.68 19.01
CA ASN A 250 -18.31 -7.14 18.47
C ASN A 250 -19.14 -7.97 19.47
N LEU A 251 -18.48 -8.71 20.35
CA LEU A 251 -19.16 -9.43 21.43
C LEU A 251 -19.73 -8.45 22.48
N LEU A 252 -18.92 -7.45 22.87
CA LEU A 252 -19.33 -6.44 23.84
C LEU A 252 -20.45 -5.53 23.33
N LYS A 253 -20.48 -5.22 22.04
CA LYS A 253 -21.60 -4.50 21.39
C LYS A 253 -22.96 -5.20 21.53
N ARG A 254 -22.98 -6.51 21.79
CA ARG A 254 -24.20 -7.26 22.03
C ARG A 254 -24.70 -7.16 23.47
N LEU A 255 -23.92 -6.56 24.38
CA LEU A 255 -24.24 -6.40 25.80
C LEU A 255 -24.63 -4.94 26.04
N PRO A 256 -25.94 -4.63 26.23
CA PRO A 256 -26.45 -3.24 26.24
C PRO A 256 -25.97 -2.36 27.40
N LEU A 257 -25.25 -2.93 28.35
CA LEU A 257 -24.72 -2.21 29.54
C LEU A 257 -23.23 -1.86 29.45
N LEU A 258 -22.52 -2.29 28.39
CA LEU A 258 -21.08 -2.09 28.26
C LEU A 258 -20.76 -1.07 27.14
N SER A 259 -19.86 -0.15 27.42
CA SER A 259 -19.39 0.84 26.45
C SER A 259 -18.53 0.18 25.37
N ASP A 260 -18.73 0.56 24.11
CA ASP A 260 -17.92 0.14 22.95
C ASP A 260 -16.41 0.42 23.12
N SER A 261 -16.06 1.39 23.98
CA SER A 261 -14.67 1.75 24.27
C SER A 261 -14.03 0.92 25.41
N LEU A 262 -14.73 -0.08 25.94
CA LEU A 262 -14.25 -0.86 27.08
C LEU A 262 -12.96 -1.64 26.79
N PRO A 263 -12.80 -2.30 25.63
CA PRO A 263 -11.54 -2.97 25.27
C PRO A 263 -10.36 -1.98 25.17
N ASP A 264 -10.57 -0.82 24.59
CA ASP A 264 -9.53 0.22 24.50
C ASP A 264 -9.12 0.76 25.87
N LYS A 265 -10.10 1.02 26.72
CA LYS A 265 -9.85 1.42 28.11
C LYS A 265 -9.10 0.34 28.89
N PHE A 266 -9.51 -0.92 28.74
CA PHE A 266 -8.82 -2.02 29.39
C PHE A 266 -7.36 -2.12 28.94
N LEU A 267 -7.11 -2.13 27.64
CA LEU A 267 -5.75 -2.15 27.07
C LEU A 267 -4.93 -0.92 27.50
N PHE A 268 -5.54 0.26 27.51
CA PHE A 268 -4.90 1.48 28.00
C PHE A 268 -4.49 1.37 29.48
N TYR A 269 -5.35 0.91 30.36
CA TYR A 269 -5.00 0.73 31.79
C TYR A 269 -4.00 -0.42 31.99
N LEU A 270 -4.14 -1.51 31.24
CA LEU A 270 -3.18 -2.62 31.27
C LEU A 270 -1.80 -2.16 30.83
N SER A 271 -1.70 -1.34 29.77
CA SER A 271 -0.43 -0.80 29.29
C SER A 271 0.31 0.07 30.31
N LYS A 272 -0.41 0.69 31.26
CA LYS A 272 0.19 1.47 32.36
C LYS A 272 0.93 0.63 33.39
N LEU A 273 0.68 -0.68 33.44
CA LEU A 273 1.39 -1.61 34.35
C LEU A 273 2.81 -1.92 33.85
N PHE A 274 3.11 -1.61 32.58
CA PHE A 274 4.44 -1.78 32.01
C PHE A 274 5.26 -0.51 32.17
N PRO A 275 6.59 -0.59 32.42
CA PRO A 275 7.48 0.56 32.50
C PRO A 275 7.38 1.46 31.25
N GLN A 276 7.65 2.74 31.48
CA GLN A 276 7.75 3.72 30.37
C GLN A 276 9.06 3.53 29.62
#